data_717f8200b10f4fb5970f747a694e36ad
#
_entry.id   717f8200b10f4fb5970f747a694e36ad
#
_cell.length_a   1.000
_cell.length_b   1.000
_cell.length_c   1.000
_cell.angle_alpha   90.00
_cell.angle_beta   90.00
_cell.angle_gamma   90.00
#
_symmetry.space_group_name_H-M   'P 1'
#
loop_
_entity.id
_entity.type
_entity.pdbx_description
1 polymer ?
#
loop_
_entity_poly.entity_id
_entity_poly.type
_entity_poly.pdbx_seq_one_letter_code
_entity_poly.pdbx_strand_id
1 'polypeptide(L)'
;MNLVVMSGKVFGDVFKDYEDDGKSSSVAKFTLENQTYSPKGNKIHRTNIPVIATGALADYCYNEMYNGQEVIVTGRLLNKMFRVPDTGKLLNRLYMVCNTISPLIQNEYT
;
A
#
# COMPACT_ATOMS: atom_id res chain seq x y z
N MET A 1 -3.85 -17.19 10.40
CA MET A 1 -3.92 -16.70 9.01
C MET A 1 -3.88 -15.18 9.03
N ASN A 2 -3.10 -14.59 8.18
CA ASN A 2 -3.01 -13.14 8.05
C ASN A 2 -3.16 -12.78 6.57
N LEU A 3 -4.39 -12.53 6.17
CA LEU A 3 -4.73 -12.20 4.79
C LEU A 3 -5.63 -10.99 4.78
N VAL A 4 -5.22 -9.97 4.03
CA VAL A 4 -5.99 -8.76 3.83
C VAL A 4 -6.21 -8.56 2.35
N VAL A 5 -7.43 -8.22 1.98
CA VAL A 5 -7.81 -7.80 0.63
C VAL A 5 -8.36 -6.40 0.76
N MET A 6 -7.77 -5.46 0.05
CA MET A 6 -8.19 -4.05 0.14
C MET A 6 -8.15 -3.42 -1.24
N SER A 7 -9.24 -2.75 -1.59
CA SER A 7 -9.28 -1.91 -2.78
C SER A 7 -9.06 -0.46 -2.40
N GLY A 8 -8.60 0.33 -3.34
CA GLY A 8 -8.40 1.75 -3.10
C GLY A 8 -7.65 2.41 -4.23
N LYS A 9 -7.24 3.64 -3.97
CA LYS A 9 -6.44 4.42 -4.92
C LYS A 9 -5.00 4.53 -4.44
N VAL A 10 -4.08 4.49 -5.39
CA VAL A 10 -2.70 4.83 -5.12
C VAL A 10 -2.65 6.32 -4.80
N PHE A 11 -2.21 6.65 -3.60
CA PHE A 11 -2.14 8.02 -3.12
C PHE A 11 -0.70 8.50 -3.09
N GLY A 12 -0.40 9.49 -3.93
CA GLY A 12 0.95 10.00 -4.04
C GLY A 12 1.84 9.19 -4.97
N ASP A 13 3.13 9.27 -4.74
CA ASP A 13 4.13 8.63 -5.60
C ASP A 13 4.45 7.22 -5.15
N VAL A 14 4.86 6.39 -6.10
CA VAL A 14 5.45 5.08 -5.81
C VAL A 14 6.95 5.27 -5.70
N PHE A 15 7.50 4.92 -4.54
CA PHE A 15 8.93 5.06 -4.26
C PHE A 15 9.62 3.72 -4.47
N LYS A 16 10.77 3.76 -5.13
CA LYS A 16 11.61 2.59 -5.31
C LYS A 16 12.79 2.68 -4.35
N ASP A 17 13.06 1.56 -3.68
CA ASP A 17 14.18 1.43 -2.78
C ASP A 17 14.87 0.10 -3.05
N TYR A 18 16.03 -0.10 -2.49
CA TYR A 18 16.75 -1.35 -2.55
C TYR A 18 16.97 -1.86 -1.14
N GLU A 19 16.78 -3.18 -0.95
CA GLU A 19 17.15 -3.77 0.33
C GLU A 19 18.66 -3.68 0.52
N ASP A 20 19.04 -3.27 1.72
CA ASP A 20 20.45 -3.03 2.08
C ASP A 20 21.13 -4.34 2.51
N ASP A 21 20.93 -5.41 1.74
CA ASP A 21 21.49 -6.72 2.02
C ASP A 21 22.61 -7.12 1.04
N GLY A 22 23.07 -6.17 0.22
CA GLY A 22 24.07 -6.42 -0.80
C GLY A 22 23.54 -7.19 -2.01
N LYS A 23 22.28 -7.55 -2.02
CA LYS A 23 21.56 -8.12 -3.17
C LYS A 23 20.69 -7.04 -3.76
N SER A 24 20.70 -6.88 -5.06
CA SER A 24 19.92 -5.86 -5.76
C SER A 24 18.44 -6.21 -5.80
N SER A 25 17.83 -6.45 -4.65
CA SER A 25 16.40 -6.71 -4.53
C SER A 25 15.62 -5.40 -4.61
N SER A 26 14.70 -5.31 -5.54
CA SER A 26 13.83 -4.14 -5.66
C SER A 26 12.78 -4.15 -4.55
N VAL A 27 12.56 -2.98 -3.98
CA VAL A 27 11.46 -2.74 -3.02
C VAL A 27 10.71 -1.51 -3.51
N ALA A 28 9.39 -1.61 -3.60
CA ALA A 28 8.53 -0.47 -3.90
C ALA A 28 7.64 -0.19 -2.71
N LYS A 29 7.42 1.10 -2.44
CA LYS A 29 6.57 1.56 -1.35
C LYS A 29 5.56 2.55 -1.91
N PHE A 30 4.31 2.38 -1.54
CA PHE A 30 3.26 3.32 -1.88
C PHE A 30 2.20 3.35 -0.80
N THR A 31 1.34 4.35 -0.85
CA THR A 31 0.20 4.47 0.06
C THR A 31 -1.06 4.08 -0.68
N LEU A 32 -1.83 3.19 -0.08
CA LEU A 32 -3.17 2.82 -0.57
C LEU A 32 -4.20 3.58 0.24
N GLU A 33 -5.03 4.36 -0.44
CA GLU A 33 -6.15 5.07 0.18
C GLU A 33 -7.43 4.30 -0.08
N ASN A 34 -7.98 3.73 0.98
CA ASN A 34 -9.27 3.05 0.94
C ASN A 34 -10.35 4.01 1.41
N GLN A 35 -11.47 4.04 0.70
CA GLN A 35 -12.64 4.83 1.09
C GLN A 35 -13.81 3.91 1.36
N THR A 36 -14.43 4.09 2.52
CA THR A 36 -15.67 3.41 2.88
C THR A 36 -16.70 4.45 3.32
N TYR A 37 -17.95 4.07 3.21
CA TYR A 37 -19.04 4.94 3.62
C TYR A 37 -19.59 4.46 4.95
N SER A 38 -20.05 5.41 5.78
CA SER A 38 -20.73 5.06 7.01
C SER A 38 -22.03 4.31 6.67
N PRO A 39 -22.58 3.53 7.63
CA PRO A 39 -23.84 2.81 7.37
C PRO A 39 -24.99 3.69 6.94
N LYS A 40 -24.98 4.96 7.31
CA LYS A 40 -26.02 5.93 6.91
C LYS A 40 -25.69 6.64 5.60
N GLY A 41 -24.55 6.34 4.97
CA GLY A 41 -24.17 6.91 3.68
C GLY A 41 -23.77 8.38 3.68
N ASN A 42 -23.66 9.02 4.86
CA ASN A 42 -23.44 10.47 4.95
C ASN A 42 -22.02 10.84 5.38
N LYS A 43 -21.15 9.87 5.61
CA LYS A 43 -19.74 10.10 5.93
C LYS A 43 -18.84 9.18 5.11
N ILE A 44 -17.75 9.74 4.65
CA ILE A 44 -16.68 8.99 4.00
C ILE A 44 -15.56 8.77 5.02
N HIS A 45 -15.18 7.51 5.20
CA HIS A 45 -14.01 7.15 5.99
C HIS A 45 -12.86 6.84 5.05
N ARG A 46 -11.73 7.51 5.24
CA ARG A 46 -10.51 7.27 4.49
C ARG A 46 -9.50 6.59 5.37
N THR A 47 -8.98 5.49 4.88
CA THR A 47 -7.92 4.74 5.56
C THR A 47 -6.73 4.70 4.63
N ASN A 48 -5.62 5.25 5.08
CA ASN A 48 -4.36 5.22 4.33
C ASN A 48 -3.46 4.18 4.95
N ILE A 49 -3.00 3.25 4.14
CA ILE A 49 -2.09 2.21 4.61
C ILE A 49 -0.85 2.17 3.73
N PRO A 50 0.36 2.17 4.36
CA PRO A 50 1.58 1.94 3.61
C PRO A 50 1.62 0.51 3.10
N VAL A 51 2.00 0.34 1.83
CA VAL A 51 2.13 -0.96 1.19
C VAL A 51 3.55 -1.11 0.69
N ILE A 52 4.13 -2.28 0.95
CA ILE A 52 5.48 -2.63 0.50
C ILE A 52 5.37 -3.83 -0.43
N ALA A 53 5.98 -3.72 -1.60
CA ALA A 53 6.11 -4.80 -2.57
C ALA A 53 7.59 -5.09 -2.81
N THR A 54 7.91 -6.33 -3.13
CA THR A 54 9.30 -6.76 -3.36
C THR A 54 9.42 -7.51 -4.68
N GLY A 55 10.65 -7.57 -5.21
CA GLY A 55 10.97 -8.35 -6.39
C GLY A 55 10.27 -7.86 -7.65
N ALA A 56 9.79 -8.79 -8.47
CA ALA A 56 9.11 -8.47 -9.72
C ALA A 56 7.86 -7.62 -9.50
N LEU A 57 7.17 -7.83 -8.37
CA LEU A 57 6.00 -7.04 -8.01
C LEU A 57 6.38 -5.58 -7.72
N ALA A 58 7.54 -5.35 -7.11
CA ALA A 58 8.05 -4.00 -6.88
C ALA A 58 8.33 -3.30 -8.20
N ASP A 59 8.93 -4.00 -9.16
CA ASP A 59 9.20 -3.44 -10.47
C ASP A 59 7.90 -3.07 -11.20
N TYR A 60 6.88 -3.92 -11.09
CA TYR A 60 5.55 -3.63 -11.63
C TYR A 60 4.98 -2.35 -11.02
N CYS A 61 5.02 -2.25 -9.69
CA CYS A 61 4.48 -1.09 -8.99
C CYS A 61 5.15 0.20 -9.42
N TYR A 62 6.47 0.17 -9.50
CA TYR A 62 7.24 1.36 -9.85
C TYR A 62 7.02 1.79 -11.31
N ASN A 63 6.99 0.82 -12.22
CA ASN A 63 6.94 1.10 -13.66
C ASN A 63 5.53 1.37 -14.18
N GLU A 64 4.51 0.72 -13.59
CA GLU A 64 3.16 0.70 -14.17
C GLU A 64 2.12 1.46 -13.35
N MET A 65 2.34 1.62 -12.04
CA MET A 65 1.35 2.26 -11.18
C MET A 65 1.54 3.77 -11.15
N TYR A 66 0.44 4.48 -10.97
CA TYR A 66 0.44 5.94 -10.94
C TYR A 66 -0.53 6.46 -9.88
N ASN A 67 -0.30 7.68 -9.44
CA ASN A 67 -1.15 8.36 -8.47
C ASN A 67 -2.60 8.42 -8.95
N GLY A 68 -3.52 8.03 -8.09
CA GLY A 68 -4.95 8.02 -8.39
C GLY A 68 -5.47 6.75 -9.04
N GLN A 69 -4.58 5.82 -9.41
CA GLN A 69 -5.00 4.55 -10.00
C GLN A 69 -5.76 3.71 -8.98
N GLU A 70 -6.88 3.14 -9.40
CA GLU A 70 -7.64 2.21 -8.56
C GLU A 70 -7.09 0.81 -8.70
N VAL A 71 -6.83 0.18 -7.56
CA VAL A 71 -6.22 -1.15 -7.51
C VAL A 71 -6.87 -1.98 -6.42
N ILE A 72 -6.74 -3.31 -6.56
CA ILE A 72 -7.02 -4.27 -5.48
C ILE A 72 -5.68 -4.86 -5.05
N VAL A 73 -5.40 -4.80 -3.77
CA VAL A 73 -4.16 -5.31 -3.18
C VAL A 73 -4.51 -6.44 -2.23
N THR A 74 -3.81 -7.55 -2.34
CA THR A 74 -3.86 -8.62 -1.34
C THR A 74 -2.51 -8.72 -0.66
N GLY A 75 -2.52 -9.01 0.62
CA GLY A 75 -1.29 -9.12 1.37
C GLY A 75 -1.53 -9.48 2.82
N ARG A 76 -0.55 -9.19 3.64
CA ARG A 76 -0.61 -9.40 5.08
C ARG A 76 -0.25 -8.12 5.81
N LEU A 77 -0.83 -7.93 7.00
CA LEU A 77 -0.53 -6.78 7.84
C LEU A 77 0.59 -7.13 8.83
N LEU A 78 1.54 -6.23 8.93
CA LEU A 78 2.62 -6.32 9.91
C LEU A 78 2.73 -5.01 10.67
N ASN A 79 3.28 -5.10 11.87
CA ASN A 79 3.60 -3.94 12.68
C ASN A 79 5.07 -3.60 12.53
N LYS A 80 5.35 -2.32 12.40
CA LYS A 80 6.71 -1.81 12.52
C LYS A 80 6.77 -0.87 13.70
N MET A 81 7.67 -1.17 14.64
CA MET A 81 7.95 -0.28 15.75
C MET A 81 9.12 0.61 15.40
N PHE A 82 8.99 1.89 15.72
CA PHE A 82 10.08 2.84 15.54
C PHE A 82 10.10 3.82 16.71
N ARG A 83 11.30 4.32 16.98
CA ARG A 83 11.51 5.28 18.07
C ARG A 83 11.57 6.68 17.48
N VAL A 84 10.76 7.57 18.02
CA VAL A 84 10.78 8.98 17.62
C VAL A 84 12.05 9.63 18.20
N PRO A 85 12.93 10.20 17.36
CA PRO A 85 14.22 10.72 17.83
C PRO A 85 14.10 11.80 18.90
N ASP A 86 13.09 12.67 18.80
CA ASP A 86 12.97 13.84 19.68
C ASP A 86 12.43 13.48 21.07
N THR A 87 11.57 12.47 21.19
CA THR A 87 10.90 12.14 22.44
C THR A 87 11.28 10.79 23.01
N GLY A 88 11.95 9.95 22.22
CA GLY A 88 12.26 8.58 22.60
C GLY A 88 11.05 7.65 22.69
N LYS A 89 9.88 8.13 22.32
CA LYS A 89 8.67 7.29 22.35
C LYS A 89 8.73 6.22 21.28
N LEU A 90 8.24 5.02 21.63
CA LEU A 90 8.03 3.94 20.69
C LEU A 90 6.67 4.10 20.05
N LEU A 91 6.64 4.16 18.74
CA LEU A 91 5.42 4.17 17.94
C LEU A 91 5.29 2.89 17.16
N ASN A 92 4.05 2.43 17.04
CA ASN A 92 3.71 1.23 16.29
C ASN A 92 2.93 1.64 15.05
N ARG A 93 3.37 1.20 13.87
CA ARG A 93 2.70 1.51 12.62
C ARG A 93 2.39 0.23 11.87
N LEU A 94 1.13 0.11 11.43
CA LEU A 94 0.71 -0.98 10.54
C LEU A 94 1.15 -0.68 9.12
N TYR A 95 1.58 -1.73 8.43
CA TYR A 95 1.83 -1.67 7.00
C TYR A 95 1.44 -3.01 6.37
N MET A 96 1.23 -3.00 5.07
CA MET A 96 0.87 -4.20 4.34
C MET A 96 2.05 -4.66 3.49
N VAL A 97 2.39 -5.94 3.58
CA VAL A 97 3.31 -6.58 2.64
C VAL A 97 2.45 -7.19 1.54
N CYS A 98 2.67 -6.72 0.33
CA CYS A 98 1.83 -7.05 -0.81
C CYS A 98 2.16 -8.42 -1.37
N ASN A 99 1.13 -9.23 -1.62
CA ASN A 99 1.25 -10.49 -2.35
C ASN A 99 0.82 -10.34 -3.80
N THR A 100 -0.28 -9.62 -4.06
CA THR A 100 -0.79 -9.38 -5.41
C THR A 100 -1.35 -7.98 -5.53
N ILE A 101 -1.25 -7.42 -6.73
CA ILE A 101 -1.87 -6.15 -7.09
C ILE A 101 -2.55 -6.33 -8.43
N SER A 102 -3.80 -5.89 -8.52
CA SER A 102 -4.56 -5.91 -9.76
C SER A 102 -5.20 -4.56 -9.99
N PRO A 103 -5.05 -3.97 -11.17
CA PRO A 103 -5.77 -2.75 -11.51
C PRO A 103 -7.27 -3.02 -11.53
N LEU A 104 -8.05 -2.08 -11.02
CA LEU A 104 -9.49 -2.09 -11.22
C LEU A 104 -9.77 -1.46 -12.57
N ILE A 105 -10.22 -2.30 -13.50
CA ILE A 105 -10.59 -1.84 -14.83
C ILE A 105 -12.09 -1.58 -14.82
N GLN A 106 -12.46 -0.32 -15.03
CA GLN A 106 -13.86 0.01 -15.26
C GLN A 106 -14.20 -0.32 -16.70
N ASN A 107 -15.05 -1.31 -16.89
CA ASN A 107 -15.63 -1.56 -18.20
C ASN A 107 -16.71 -0.52 -18.45
N GLU A 108 -16.38 0.46 -19.28
CA GLU A 108 -17.41 1.35 -19.80
C GLU A 108 -18.12 0.64 -20.94
N TYR A 109 -19.36 0.27 -20.70
CA TYR A 109 -20.25 -0.17 -21.76
C TYR A 109 -20.90 1.08 -22.35
N THR A 110 -20.51 1.41 -23.53
CA THR A 110 -21.21 2.41 -24.32
C THR A 110 -22.31 1.72 -25.10
#